data_7b8178b6084432b1b4bf3a66a6b120c5
#
_entry.id   7b8178b6084432b1b4bf3a66a6b120c5
#
_cell.length_a   1.000
_cell.length_b   1.000
_cell.length_c   1.000
_cell.angle_alpha   90.00
_cell.angle_beta   90.00
_cell.angle_gamma   90.00
#
_symmetry.space_group_name_H-M   'P 1'
#
loop_
_entity.id
_entity.type
_entity.pdbx_description
1 polymer ?
#
loop_
_entity_poly.entity_id
_entity_poly.type
_entity_poly.pdbx_seq_one_letter_code
_entity_poly.pdbx_strand_id
1 'polypeptide(L)'
;MFVDPELKDFFAENDLFETVFAIQGEVFRNVKNRKTMRFTFNGRNYFVKIHRGVGWKEIIKCLSMGKKPVLGAENEFNAIRLLEKLGVPTMKCRAFAKRGSNPAAQESFIITDELQNKIPLEDFCRNWKTNPPQENLKHEIIDRLAETCAKMHFAGMNHRDCYICHFLLDEKIFAETGKVSLCVLDLHRAEIRKVIPRRMRIKDLAGIFFSSMDAGLTKRDALRFIAVYSKFGKLDPNLWSDVLRTAIKLYRKEWKRDPVF
;
A
#
# COMPACT_ATOMS: atom_id res chain seq x y z
N MET A 1 -10.26 6.29 -18.08
CA MET A 1 -9.71 7.66 -17.96
C MET A 1 -10.41 8.36 -16.81
N PHE A 2 -9.66 9.07 -15.98
CA PHE A 2 -10.16 9.90 -14.87
C PHE A 2 -9.27 11.14 -14.74
N VAL A 3 -9.87 12.31 -14.58
CA VAL A 3 -9.20 13.58 -14.27
C VAL A 3 -10.04 14.31 -13.24
N ASP A 4 -9.43 14.61 -12.09
CA ASP A 4 -10.06 15.41 -11.03
C ASP A 4 -10.22 16.87 -11.51
N PRO A 5 -11.32 17.57 -11.17
CA PRO A 5 -11.52 18.95 -11.54
C PRO A 5 -10.35 19.90 -11.21
N GLU A 6 -9.61 19.64 -10.13
CA GLU A 6 -8.44 20.45 -9.74
C GLU A 6 -7.26 20.37 -10.73
N LEU A 7 -7.19 19.33 -11.58
CA LEU A 7 -6.17 19.20 -12.61
C LEU A 7 -6.68 19.46 -14.03
N LYS A 8 -7.92 19.95 -14.22
CA LYS A 8 -8.44 20.25 -15.56
C LYS A 8 -7.55 21.22 -16.32
N ASP A 9 -7.16 22.31 -15.67
CA ASP A 9 -6.33 23.34 -16.30
C ASP A 9 -4.89 22.86 -16.58
N PHE A 10 -4.41 21.88 -15.82
CA PHE A 10 -3.12 21.26 -16.07
C PHE A 10 -3.07 20.52 -17.41
N PHE A 11 -4.18 19.92 -17.80
CA PHE A 11 -4.29 19.20 -19.07
C PHE A 11 -4.78 20.09 -20.22
N ALA A 12 -5.50 21.17 -19.91
CA ALA A 12 -6.04 22.18 -20.82
C ALA A 12 -6.46 21.61 -22.20
N GLU A 13 -5.76 21.99 -23.27
CA GLU A 13 -6.07 21.62 -24.65
C GLU A 13 -5.19 20.51 -25.23
N ASN A 14 -4.25 19.97 -24.41
CA ASN A 14 -3.27 19.01 -24.89
C ASN A 14 -3.69 17.55 -24.64
N ASP A 15 -3.10 16.62 -25.39
CA ASP A 15 -3.22 15.20 -25.12
C ASP A 15 -2.67 14.87 -23.73
N LEU A 16 -3.44 14.08 -22.98
CA LEU A 16 -3.12 13.73 -21.57
C LEU A 16 -1.73 13.06 -21.43
N PHE A 17 -1.37 12.21 -22.38
CA PHE A 17 -0.10 11.49 -22.33
C PHE A 17 1.06 12.39 -22.72
N GLU A 18 0.90 13.27 -23.71
CA GLU A 18 1.91 14.25 -24.08
C GLU A 18 2.19 15.19 -22.92
N THR A 19 1.15 15.74 -22.29
CA THR A 19 1.28 16.58 -21.10
C THR A 19 2.04 15.87 -19.98
N VAL A 20 1.65 14.65 -19.65
CA VAL A 20 2.28 13.88 -18.56
C VAL A 20 3.71 13.50 -18.90
N PHE A 21 4.02 13.18 -20.16
CA PHE A 21 5.37 12.80 -20.56
C PHE A 21 6.34 13.99 -20.61
N ALA A 22 5.80 15.22 -20.75
CA ALA A 22 6.57 16.46 -20.70
C ALA A 22 6.81 17.00 -19.28
N ILE A 23 6.19 16.40 -18.23
CA ILE A 23 6.37 16.85 -16.84
C ILE A 23 7.85 16.90 -16.47
N GLN A 24 8.28 18.07 -15.97
CA GLN A 24 9.57 18.26 -15.32
C GLN A 24 9.38 18.21 -13.79
N GLY A 25 10.31 17.55 -13.09
CA GLY A 25 10.22 17.44 -11.64
C GLY A 25 11.32 16.59 -11.04
N GLU A 26 11.28 16.43 -9.73
CA GLU A 26 12.21 15.63 -8.98
C GLU A 26 11.95 14.14 -9.21
N VAL A 27 12.96 13.40 -9.67
CA VAL A 27 12.85 11.98 -10.01
C VAL A 27 13.17 11.12 -8.81
N PHE A 28 12.16 10.41 -8.28
CA PHE A 28 12.32 9.46 -7.17
C PHE A 28 12.67 8.05 -7.64
N ARG A 29 12.18 7.67 -8.82
CA ARG A 29 12.44 6.36 -9.41
C ARG A 29 12.44 6.44 -10.92
N ASN A 30 13.48 5.87 -11.54
CA ASN A 30 13.55 5.72 -12.99
C ASN A 30 14.12 4.33 -13.30
N VAL A 31 13.24 3.35 -13.48
CA VAL A 31 13.65 1.95 -13.72
C VAL A 31 12.95 1.43 -14.95
N LYS A 32 13.74 1.12 -15.99
CA LYS A 32 13.25 0.62 -17.29
C LYS A 32 12.12 1.52 -17.82
N ASN A 33 10.90 0.97 -17.85
CA ASN A 33 9.70 1.61 -18.42
C ASN A 33 8.79 2.25 -17.36
N ARG A 34 9.30 2.44 -16.14
CA ARG A 34 8.55 3.08 -15.03
C ARG A 34 9.32 4.26 -14.48
N LYS A 35 8.68 5.43 -14.47
CA LYS A 35 9.21 6.66 -13.89
C LYS A 35 8.26 7.18 -12.82
N THR A 36 8.80 7.56 -11.66
CA THR A 36 8.05 8.22 -10.59
C THR A 36 8.70 9.56 -10.32
N MET A 37 7.93 10.65 -10.39
CA MET A 37 8.42 12.01 -10.19
C MET A 37 7.46 12.77 -9.27
N ARG A 38 8.03 13.73 -8.55
CA ARG A 38 7.30 14.79 -7.87
C ARG A 38 7.33 16.05 -8.74
N PHE A 39 6.18 16.70 -8.87
CA PHE A 39 6.07 17.99 -9.59
C PHE A 39 5.13 18.92 -8.85
N THR A 40 5.24 20.21 -9.13
CA THR A 40 4.40 21.24 -8.52
C THR A 40 3.49 21.87 -9.59
N PHE A 41 2.21 22.01 -9.28
CA PHE A 41 1.24 22.73 -10.09
C PHE A 41 0.34 23.58 -9.18
N ASN A 42 0.14 24.84 -9.51
CA ASN A 42 -0.65 25.80 -8.72
C ASN A 42 -0.28 25.79 -7.21
N GLY A 43 1.03 25.76 -6.90
CA GLY A 43 1.54 25.77 -5.53
C GLY A 43 1.34 24.48 -4.73
N ARG A 44 0.84 23.40 -5.34
CA ARG A 44 0.66 22.09 -4.73
C ARG A 44 1.59 21.05 -5.36
N ASN A 45 2.03 20.14 -4.54
CA ASN A 45 2.89 19.03 -4.97
C ASN A 45 2.09 17.78 -5.28
N TYR A 46 2.48 17.11 -6.33
CA TYR A 46 1.89 15.87 -6.81
C TYR A 46 2.98 14.84 -7.13
N PHE A 47 2.62 13.58 -7.01
CA PHE A 47 3.42 12.48 -7.56
C PHE A 47 2.80 11.96 -8.84
N VAL A 48 3.60 11.81 -9.88
CA VAL A 48 3.22 11.14 -11.11
C VAL A 48 4.01 9.84 -11.26
N LYS A 49 3.29 8.75 -11.55
CA LYS A 49 3.87 7.45 -11.91
C LYS A 49 3.51 7.14 -13.35
N ILE A 50 4.52 7.02 -14.19
CA ILE A 50 4.41 6.76 -15.64
C ILE A 50 4.87 5.34 -15.93
N HIS A 51 4.09 4.61 -16.71
CA HIS A 51 4.41 3.26 -17.19
C HIS A 51 4.35 3.24 -18.71
N ARG A 52 5.44 2.73 -19.35
CA ARG A 52 5.60 2.69 -20.82
C ARG A 52 5.74 1.25 -21.32
N GLY A 53 4.78 0.39 -20.94
CA GLY A 53 4.82 -1.03 -21.28
C GLY A 53 5.86 -1.83 -20.50
N VAL A 54 5.56 -3.09 -20.20
CA VAL A 54 6.44 -3.95 -19.39
C VAL A 54 7.21 -4.97 -20.26
N GLY A 55 6.80 -5.13 -21.51
CA GLY A 55 7.37 -6.10 -22.46
C GLY A 55 6.94 -7.55 -22.22
N TRP A 56 6.88 -8.34 -23.28
CA TRP A 56 6.47 -9.75 -23.19
C TRP A 56 7.40 -10.60 -22.30
N LYS A 57 8.68 -10.31 -22.29
CA LYS A 57 9.66 -11.05 -21.45
C LYS A 57 9.30 -10.99 -19.96
N GLU A 58 8.91 -9.82 -19.45
CA GLU A 58 8.53 -9.66 -18.04
C GLU A 58 7.16 -10.31 -17.76
N ILE A 59 6.22 -10.19 -18.70
CA ILE A 59 4.89 -10.83 -18.57
C ILE A 59 5.06 -12.35 -18.45
N ILE A 60 5.78 -12.97 -19.40
CA ILE A 60 6.00 -14.43 -19.41
C ILE A 60 6.74 -14.87 -18.15
N LYS A 61 7.75 -14.15 -17.72
CA LYS A 61 8.48 -14.42 -16.47
C LYS A 61 7.56 -14.38 -15.25
N CYS A 62 6.66 -13.40 -15.16
CA CYS A 62 5.70 -13.34 -14.06
C CYS A 62 4.74 -14.54 -14.08
N LEU A 63 4.21 -14.88 -15.25
CA LEU A 63 3.27 -15.99 -15.43
C LEU A 63 3.93 -17.34 -15.11
N SER A 64 5.17 -17.59 -15.56
CA SER A 64 5.91 -18.82 -15.25
C SER A 64 6.17 -19.01 -13.75
N MET A 65 6.22 -17.91 -12.97
CA MET A 65 6.32 -17.93 -11.51
C MET A 65 4.94 -17.95 -10.81
N GLY A 66 3.83 -18.15 -11.54
CA GLY A 66 2.48 -18.11 -11.00
C GLY A 66 2.08 -16.73 -10.41
N LYS A 67 2.70 -15.64 -10.89
CA LYS A 67 2.43 -14.28 -10.45
C LYS A 67 1.67 -13.50 -11.51
N LYS A 68 0.70 -12.68 -11.11
CA LYS A 68 0.07 -11.73 -12.02
C LYS A 68 1.04 -10.58 -12.31
N PRO A 69 1.33 -10.27 -13.59
CA PRO A 69 2.17 -9.13 -13.95
C PRO A 69 1.47 -7.81 -13.61
N VAL A 70 2.25 -6.81 -13.23
CA VAL A 70 1.78 -5.43 -13.08
C VAL A 70 2.01 -4.73 -14.41
N LEU A 71 0.94 -4.50 -15.16
CA LEU A 71 1.04 -3.93 -16.52
C LEU A 71 1.15 -2.40 -16.51
N GLY A 72 0.65 -1.75 -15.46
CA GLY A 72 0.61 -0.29 -15.38
C GLY A 72 -0.02 0.23 -14.09
N ALA A 73 -0.50 1.46 -14.13
CA ALA A 73 -1.06 2.17 -12.98
C ALA A 73 -2.50 1.75 -12.59
N GLU A 74 -3.16 0.89 -13.39
CA GLU A 74 -4.57 0.53 -13.18
C GLU A 74 -4.83 -0.15 -11.83
N ASN A 75 -3.90 -1.02 -11.39
CA ASN A 75 -4.03 -1.67 -10.09
C ASN A 75 -4.07 -0.64 -8.95
N GLU A 76 -3.18 0.33 -9.00
CA GLU A 76 -3.09 1.40 -8.00
C GLU A 76 -4.34 2.29 -8.02
N PHE A 77 -4.79 2.69 -9.20
CA PHE A 77 -6.03 3.45 -9.38
C PHE A 77 -7.24 2.74 -8.78
N ASN A 78 -7.44 1.46 -9.13
CA ASN A 78 -8.57 0.68 -8.63
C ASN A 78 -8.50 0.46 -7.12
N ALA A 79 -7.29 0.25 -6.57
CA ALA A 79 -7.08 0.11 -5.14
C ALA A 79 -7.41 1.39 -4.37
N ILE A 80 -6.96 2.56 -4.84
CA ILE A 80 -7.31 3.85 -4.27
C ILE A 80 -8.83 4.04 -4.24
N ARG A 81 -9.51 3.80 -5.37
CA ARG A 81 -10.97 3.95 -5.48
C ARG A 81 -11.73 3.00 -4.55
N LEU A 82 -11.20 1.80 -4.33
CA LEU A 82 -11.80 0.87 -3.36
C LEU A 82 -11.60 1.36 -1.93
N LEU A 83 -10.38 1.78 -1.55
CA LEU A 83 -10.09 2.28 -0.21
C LEU A 83 -10.91 3.52 0.13
N GLU A 84 -11.10 4.46 -0.82
CA GLU A 84 -11.99 5.60 -0.68
C GLU A 84 -13.43 5.16 -0.33
N LYS A 85 -13.98 4.17 -1.05
CA LYS A 85 -15.32 3.60 -0.76
C LYS A 85 -15.42 2.94 0.61
N LEU A 86 -14.33 2.36 1.10
CA LEU A 86 -14.26 1.69 2.40
C LEU A 86 -14.01 2.66 3.57
N GLY A 87 -13.82 3.96 3.27
CA GLY A 87 -13.43 4.95 4.27
C GLY A 87 -12.07 4.66 4.88
N VAL A 88 -11.14 4.06 4.10
CA VAL A 88 -9.75 3.83 4.49
C VAL A 88 -8.89 4.93 3.88
N PRO A 89 -8.20 5.74 4.70
CA PRO A 89 -7.35 6.81 4.18
C PRO A 89 -6.23 6.26 3.27
N THR A 90 -6.02 6.95 2.15
CA THR A 90 -4.95 6.69 1.19
C THR A 90 -4.63 7.96 0.43
N MET A 91 -3.67 7.94 -0.50
CA MET A 91 -3.42 9.07 -1.37
C MET A 91 -4.64 9.34 -2.27
N LYS A 92 -4.96 10.61 -2.52
CA LYS A 92 -6.03 10.97 -3.44
C LYS A 92 -5.54 10.88 -4.89
N CYS A 93 -6.26 10.14 -5.73
CA CYS A 93 -6.00 10.10 -7.16
C CYS A 93 -6.53 11.39 -7.80
N ARG A 94 -5.68 12.09 -8.56
CA ARG A 94 -6.01 13.31 -9.28
C ARG A 94 -6.17 13.10 -10.78
N ALA A 95 -5.41 12.18 -11.35
CA ALA A 95 -5.61 11.77 -12.72
C ALA A 95 -5.14 10.33 -12.95
N PHE A 96 -5.81 9.64 -13.86
CA PHE A 96 -5.44 8.30 -14.33
C PHE A 96 -5.86 8.14 -15.77
N ALA A 97 -4.94 7.64 -16.60
CA ALA A 97 -5.27 7.16 -17.95
C ALA A 97 -4.42 5.95 -18.31
N LYS A 98 -4.97 5.15 -19.24
CA LYS A 98 -4.26 4.07 -19.92
C LYS A 98 -4.60 4.08 -21.41
N ARG A 99 -3.62 3.71 -22.25
CA ARG A 99 -3.81 3.54 -23.70
C ARG A 99 -3.03 2.33 -24.21
N GLY A 100 -3.43 1.81 -25.35
CA GLY A 100 -2.85 0.65 -26.00
C GLY A 100 -3.55 -0.64 -25.61
N SER A 101 -3.85 -1.48 -26.61
CA SER A 101 -4.49 -2.80 -26.46
C SER A 101 -3.50 -3.93 -26.19
N ASN A 102 -2.22 -3.77 -26.62
CA ASN A 102 -1.17 -4.75 -26.38
C ASN A 102 -0.67 -4.67 -24.94
N PRO A 103 -0.87 -5.72 -24.11
CA PRO A 103 -0.44 -5.70 -22.70
C PRO A 103 1.05 -5.41 -22.49
N ALA A 104 1.89 -5.82 -23.43
CA ALA A 104 3.33 -5.63 -23.33
C ALA A 104 3.79 -4.20 -23.65
N ALA A 105 2.98 -3.45 -24.40
CA ALA A 105 3.25 -2.08 -24.82
C ALA A 105 2.22 -1.07 -24.26
N GLN A 106 1.34 -1.49 -23.35
CA GLN A 106 0.33 -0.62 -22.76
C GLN A 106 0.97 0.49 -21.96
N GLU A 107 0.58 1.72 -22.24
CA GLU A 107 1.00 2.89 -21.48
C GLU A 107 -0.07 3.30 -20.48
N SER A 108 0.36 3.81 -19.33
CA SER A 108 -0.54 4.36 -18.34
C SER A 108 0.20 5.34 -17.42
N PHE A 109 -0.57 6.21 -16.79
CA PHE A 109 -0.06 7.04 -15.72
C PHE A 109 -1.11 7.19 -14.60
N ILE A 110 -0.64 7.54 -13.43
CA ILE A 110 -1.46 8.00 -12.31
C ILE A 110 -0.80 9.22 -11.67
N ILE A 111 -1.60 10.23 -11.36
CA ILE A 111 -1.21 11.40 -10.58
C ILE A 111 -1.93 11.33 -9.25
N THR A 112 -1.19 11.48 -8.16
CA THR A 112 -1.73 11.50 -6.80
C THR A 112 -1.24 12.73 -6.04
N ASP A 113 -1.97 13.16 -5.02
CA ASP A 113 -1.48 14.17 -4.09
C ASP A 113 -0.21 13.68 -3.39
N GLU A 114 0.70 14.62 -3.07
CA GLU A 114 1.75 14.37 -2.10
C GLU A 114 1.13 14.27 -0.70
N LEU A 115 1.47 13.20 0.02
CA LEU A 115 1.07 13.05 1.41
C LEU A 115 2.01 13.83 2.32
N GLN A 116 1.47 14.84 2.99
CA GLN A 116 2.19 15.66 3.94
C GLN A 116 1.87 15.22 5.38
N ASN A 117 2.80 15.45 6.32
CA ASN A 117 2.64 15.16 7.75
C ASN A 117 2.22 13.70 8.01
N LYS A 118 2.91 12.77 7.34
CA LYS A 118 2.71 11.34 7.50
C LYS A 118 4.02 10.66 7.84
N ILE A 119 4.00 9.81 8.86
CA ILE A 119 5.16 9.01 9.26
C ILE A 119 4.85 7.52 9.07
N PRO A 120 5.71 6.72 8.41
CA PRO A 120 5.56 5.28 8.35
C PRO A 120 5.50 4.66 9.76
N LEU A 121 4.60 3.70 9.98
CA LEU A 121 4.53 3.02 11.27
C LEU A 121 5.86 2.35 11.67
N GLU A 122 6.63 1.88 10.70
CA GLU A 122 7.97 1.34 10.94
C GLU A 122 8.88 2.36 11.64
N ASP A 123 8.87 3.62 11.16
CA ASP A 123 9.66 4.71 11.74
C ASP A 123 9.07 5.15 13.08
N PHE A 124 7.77 5.28 13.18
CA PHE A 124 7.06 5.65 14.40
C PHE A 124 7.29 4.65 15.53
N CYS A 125 7.32 3.35 15.21
CA CYS A 125 7.53 2.28 16.19
C CYS A 125 9.01 1.93 16.42
N ARG A 126 9.95 2.58 15.74
CA ARG A 126 11.38 2.21 15.73
C ARG A 126 12.00 2.05 17.12
N ASN A 127 11.61 2.89 18.06
CA ASN A 127 12.16 2.94 19.40
C ASN A 127 11.28 2.26 20.47
N TRP A 128 10.18 1.60 20.10
CA TRP A 128 9.23 1.06 21.07
C TRP A 128 9.81 -0.06 21.95
N LYS A 129 10.81 -0.76 21.44
CA LYS A 129 11.50 -1.81 22.22
C LYS A 129 12.24 -1.23 23.45
N THR A 130 12.78 -0.03 23.32
CA THR A 130 13.55 0.66 24.38
C THR A 130 12.76 1.76 25.08
N ASN A 131 11.83 2.36 24.37
CA ASN A 131 10.96 3.43 24.86
C ASN A 131 9.52 3.17 24.40
N PRO A 132 8.80 2.26 25.07
CA PRO A 132 7.45 1.88 24.68
C PRO A 132 6.49 3.07 24.87
N PRO A 133 5.53 3.25 23.95
CA PRO A 133 4.50 4.29 24.10
C PRO A 133 3.54 3.93 25.22
N GLN A 134 2.66 4.87 25.57
CA GLN A 134 1.52 4.56 26.44
C GLN A 134 0.70 3.42 25.84
N GLU A 135 0.22 2.50 26.69
CA GLU A 135 -0.47 1.28 26.28
C GLU A 135 -1.71 1.59 25.43
N ASN A 136 -2.47 2.63 25.77
CA ASN A 136 -3.65 3.04 25.02
C ASN A 136 -3.30 3.42 23.56
N LEU A 137 -2.21 4.19 23.35
CA LEU A 137 -1.77 4.56 22.02
C LEU A 137 -1.35 3.33 21.21
N LYS A 138 -0.56 2.45 21.82
CA LYS A 138 -0.14 1.20 21.19
C LYS A 138 -1.36 0.36 20.78
N HIS A 139 -2.33 0.22 21.67
CA HIS A 139 -3.56 -0.52 21.41
C HIS A 139 -4.37 0.10 20.27
N GLU A 140 -4.50 1.42 20.23
CA GLU A 140 -5.23 2.10 19.16
C GLU A 140 -4.57 1.88 17.80
N ILE A 141 -3.23 1.98 17.71
CA ILE A 141 -2.49 1.72 16.48
C ILE A 141 -2.71 0.29 15.99
N ILE A 142 -2.63 -0.70 16.89
CA ILE A 142 -2.86 -2.11 16.55
C ILE A 142 -4.30 -2.32 16.06
N ASP A 143 -5.28 -1.73 16.72
CA ASP A 143 -6.68 -1.82 16.34
C ASP A 143 -6.93 -1.23 14.95
N ARG A 144 -6.42 -0.01 14.70
CA ARG A 144 -6.57 0.65 13.39
C ARG A 144 -5.87 -0.11 12.27
N LEU A 145 -4.68 -0.66 12.54
CA LEU A 145 -3.98 -1.49 11.57
C LEU A 145 -4.77 -2.77 11.24
N ALA A 146 -5.28 -3.45 12.26
CA ALA A 146 -6.09 -4.66 12.10
C ALA A 146 -7.39 -4.38 11.34
N GLU A 147 -8.11 -3.31 11.70
CA GLU A 147 -9.32 -2.86 11.01
C GLU A 147 -9.05 -2.54 9.53
N THR A 148 -7.96 -1.83 9.25
CA THR A 148 -7.56 -1.46 7.89
C THR A 148 -7.27 -2.70 7.05
N CYS A 149 -6.47 -3.64 7.57
CA CYS A 149 -6.20 -4.91 6.90
C CYS A 149 -7.47 -5.73 6.69
N ALA A 150 -8.36 -5.78 7.68
CA ALA A 150 -9.62 -6.49 7.57
C ALA A 150 -10.53 -5.88 6.49
N LYS A 151 -10.74 -4.56 6.51
CA LYS A 151 -11.53 -3.85 5.49
C LYS A 151 -11.04 -4.17 4.08
N MET A 152 -9.72 -4.08 3.83
CA MET A 152 -9.13 -4.44 2.54
C MET A 152 -9.44 -5.88 2.16
N HIS A 153 -9.13 -6.82 3.05
CA HIS A 153 -9.23 -8.24 2.75
C HIS A 153 -10.66 -8.72 2.56
N PHE A 154 -11.62 -8.25 3.38
CA PHE A 154 -13.02 -8.65 3.27
C PHE A 154 -13.73 -7.97 2.09
N ALA A 155 -13.20 -6.83 1.60
CA ALA A 155 -13.62 -6.21 0.34
C ALA A 155 -12.96 -6.86 -0.90
N GLY A 156 -12.18 -7.92 -0.73
CA GLY A 156 -11.56 -8.65 -1.83
C GLY A 156 -10.23 -8.08 -2.32
N MET A 157 -9.64 -7.12 -1.62
CA MET A 157 -8.36 -6.53 -1.96
C MET A 157 -7.23 -7.15 -1.14
N ASN A 158 -6.15 -7.58 -1.80
CA ASN A 158 -4.87 -7.87 -1.16
C ASN A 158 -3.79 -6.89 -1.63
N HIS A 159 -2.95 -6.46 -0.71
CA HIS A 159 -1.93 -5.43 -0.93
C HIS A 159 -0.71 -5.98 -1.69
N ARG A 160 -0.31 -7.22 -1.40
CA ARG A 160 0.87 -7.95 -1.92
C ARG A 160 2.21 -7.50 -1.33
N ASP A 161 2.32 -6.28 -0.85
CA ASP A 161 3.47 -5.73 -0.14
C ASP A 161 3.00 -5.12 1.18
N CYS A 162 2.26 -5.92 1.96
CA CYS A 162 1.58 -5.50 3.19
C CYS A 162 2.59 -5.52 4.36
N TYR A 163 3.35 -4.43 4.51
CA TYR A 163 4.33 -4.20 5.57
C TYR A 163 3.98 -2.93 6.34
N ILE A 164 4.38 -2.81 7.61
CA ILE A 164 4.03 -1.65 8.44
C ILE A 164 4.60 -0.32 7.91
N CYS A 165 5.67 -0.35 7.10
CA CYS A 165 6.20 0.83 6.41
C CYS A 165 5.24 1.45 5.38
N HIS A 166 4.24 0.68 4.91
CA HIS A 166 3.22 1.16 3.97
C HIS A 166 1.92 1.61 4.65
N PHE A 167 1.90 1.67 5.98
CA PHE A 167 0.83 2.26 6.78
C PHE A 167 1.40 3.47 7.49
N LEU A 168 0.91 4.65 7.14
CA LEU A 168 1.43 5.91 7.64
C LEU A 168 0.48 6.51 8.66
N LEU A 169 1.01 6.86 9.83
CA LEU A 169 0.28 7.64 10.82
C LEU A 169 0.14 9.09 10.33
N ASP A 170 -1.07 9.62 10.41
CA ASP A 170 -1.33 11.04 10.18
C ASP A 170 -0.92 11.84 11.41
N GLU A 171 0.28 12.43 11.37
CA GLU A 171 0.83 13.21 12.49
C GLU A 171 0.00 14.46 12.78
N LYS A 172 -0.61 15.07 11.77
CA LYS A 172 -1.45 16.26 11.94
C LYS A 172 -2.73 15.89 12.70
N ILE A 173 -3.47 14.88 12.23
CA ILE A 173 -4.68 14.40 12.92
C ILE A 173 -4.33 13.95 14.33
N PHE A 174 -3.22 13.23 14.50
CA PHE A 174 -2.80 12.75 15.81
C PHE A 174 -2.47 13.91 16.75
N ALA A 175 -1.73 14.91 16.31
CA ALA A 175 -1.38 16.09 17.11
C ALA A 175 -2.61 16.95 17.50
N GLU A 176 -3.56 17.11 16.56
CA GLU A 176 -4.76 17.93 16.77
C GLU A 176 -5.85 17.22 17.62
N THR A 177 -5.96 15.90 17.53
CA THR A 177 -7.11 15.16 18.09
C THR A 177 -6.76 14.04 19.05
N GLY A 178 -5.50 13.66 19.14
CA GLY A 178 -5.03 12.46 19.86
C GLY A 178 -5.48 11.14 19.24
N LYS A 179 -6.15 11.14 18.07
CA LYS A 179 -6.68 9.94 17.43
C LYS A 179 -5.75 9.40 16.37
N VAL A 180 -5.64 8.08 16.31
CA VAL A 180 -4.86 7.38 15.28
C VAL A 180 -5.65 7.31 13.97
N SER A 181 -5.06 7.86 12.90
CA SER A 181 -5.52 7.70 11.52
C SER A 181 -4.39 7.13 10.69
N LEU A 182 -4.63 6.00 10.01
CA LEU A 182 -3.64 5.32 9.19
C LEU A 182 -3.97 5.45 7.71
N CYS A 183 -2.99 5.95 6.94
CA CYS A 183 -3.05 6.08 5.49
C CYS A 183 -2.28 4.92 4.83
N VAL A 184 -2.90 4.24 3.86
CA VAL A 184 -2.28 3.10 3.16
C VAL A 184 -1.58 3.57 1.90
N LEU A 185 -0.33 3.12 1.69
CA LEU A 185 0.52 3.46 0.56
C LEU A 185 0.96 2.24 -0.25
N ASP A 186 1.61 2.54 -1.40
CA ASP A 186 2.27 1.59 -2.31
C ASP A 186 1.35 0.50 -2.87
N LEU A 187 0.23 0.96 -3.40
CA LEU A 187 -0.85 0.13 -3.94
C LEU A 187 -0.61 -0.41 -5.37
N HIS A 188 0.56 -0.14 -5.95
CA HIS A 188 0.84 -0.48 -7.35
C HIS A 188 0.77 -1.99 -7.67
N ARG A 189 0.91 -2.85 -6.65
CA ARG A 189 0.79 -4.31 -6.77
C ARG A 189 -0.51 -4.86 -6.23
N ALA A 190 -1.36 -4.01 -5.66
CA ALA A 190 -2.64 -4.44 -5.10
C ALA A 190 -3.49 -5.17 -6.15
N GLU A 191 -4.23 -6.16 -5.70
CA GLU A 191 -5.16 -6.90 -6.53
C GLU A 191 -6.53 -6.96 -5.88
N ILE A 192 -7.57 -6.75 -6.70
CA ILE A 192 -8.96 -6.82 -6.26
C ILE A 192 -9.62 -8.03 -6.92
N ARG A 193 -10.33 -8.83 -6.11
CA ARG A 193 -11.08 -10.02 -6.51
C ARG A 193 -12.40 -10.06 -5.76
N LYS A 194 -13.35 -10.86 -6.25
CA LYS A 194 -14.59 -11.10 -5.49
C LYS A 194 -14.30 -11.63 -4.08
N VAL A 195 -13.32 -12.54 -3.98
CA VAL A 195 -12.79 -13.07 -2.71
C VAL A 195 -11.30 -13.26 -2.86
N ILE A 196 -10.50 -12.84 -1.89
CA ILE A 196 -9.07 -13.08 -1.93
C ILE A 196 -8.76 -14.55 -1.60
N PRO A 197 -7.86 -15.19 -2.34
CA PRO A 197 -7.41 -16.54 -2.01
C PRO A 197 -6.74 -16.57 -0.63
N ARG A 198 -6.98 -17.64 0.15
CA ARG A 198 -6.41 -17.85 1.48
C ARG A 198 -4.90 -17.59 1.50
N ARG A 199 -4.19 -18.11 0.54
CA ARG A 199 -2.73 -17.92 0.36
C ARG A 199 -2.31 -16.44 0.31
N MET A 200 -3.10 -15.58 -0.34
CA MET A 200 -2.80 -14.16 -0.47
C MET A 200 -3.06 -13.42 0.84
N ARG A 201 -4.15 -13.78 1.55
CA ARG A 201 -4.45 -13.27 2.89
C ARG A 201 -3.33 -13.62 3.88
N ILE A 202 -2.86 -14.88 3.88
CA ILE A 202 -1.73 -15.31 4.70
C ILE A 202 -0.49 -14.48 4.40
N LYS A 203 -0.19 -14.24 3.12
CA LYS A 203 0.99 -13.49 2.71
C LYS A 203 0.95 -12.04 3.21
N ASP A 204 -0.17 -11.35 3.07
CA ASP A 204 -0.32 -9.97 3.51
C ASP A 204 -0.23 -9.87 5.05
N LEU A 205 -0.97 -10.70 5.78
CA LEU A 205 -0.91 -10.73 7.23
C LEU A 205 0.48 -11.13 7.75
N ALA A 206 1.13 -12.11 7.12
CA ALA A 206 2.49 -12.49 7.46
C ALA A 206 3.49 -11.35 7.23
N GLY A 207 3.27 -10.50 6.23
CA GLY A 207 4.06 -9.29 6.01
C GLY A 207 3.94 -8.30 7.16
N ILE A 208 2.72 -8.04 7.66
CA ILE A 208 2.49 -7.20 8.84
C ILE A 208 3.21 -7.77 10.06
N PHE A 209 3.01 -9.07 10.38
CA PHE A 209 3.66 -9.69 11.53
C PHE A 209 5.19 -9.68 11.38
N PHE A 210 5.73 -10.04 10.23
CA PHE A 210 7.16 -10.01 9.94
C PHE A 210 7.77 -8.62 10.18
N SER A 211 7.18 -7.57 9.60
CA SER A 211 7.72 -6.21 9.67
C SER A 211 7.54 -5.54 11.03
N SER A 212 6.72 -6.12 11.90
CA SER A 212 6.51 -5.61 13.27
C SER A 212 7.26 -6.41 14.36
N MET A 213 7.97 -7.50 14.02
CA MET A 213 8.62 -8.37 15.01
C MET A 213 9.65 -7.65 15.87
N ASP A 214 10.39 -6.69 15.31
CA ASP A 214 11.41 -5.92 16.06
C ASP A 214 10.86 -4.64 16.72
N ALA A 215 9.56 -4.34 16.59
CA ALA A 215 8.92 -3.17 17.16
C ALA A 215 8.62 -3.28 18.67
N GLY A 216 9.11 -4.28 19.37
CA GLY A 216 8.87 -4.46 20.81
C GLY A 216 7.42 -4.85 21.16
N LEU A 217 6.70 -5.47 20.22
CA LEU A 217 5.35 -5.97 20.44
C LEU A 217 5.38 -7.30 21.21
N THR A 218 4.34 -7.51 22.02
CA THR A 218 4.16 -8.71 22.84
C THR A 218 3.19 -9.70 22.22
N LYS A 219 3.11 -10.89 22.76
CA LYS A 219 2.06 -11.87 22.39
C LYS A 219 0.64 -11.31 22.59
N ARG A 220 0.41 -10.48 23.62
CA ARG A 220 -0.89 -9.83 23.87
C ARG A 220 -1.25 -8.86 22.73
N ASP A 221 -0.27 -8.12 22.23
CA ASP A 221 -0.43 -7.21 21.07
C ASP A 221 -0.83 -7.99 19.81
N ALA A 222 -0.17 -9.11 19.56
CA ALA A 222 -0.54 -10.00 18.45
C ALA A 222 -1.97 -10.57 18.61
N LEU A 223 -2.35 -11.02 19.80
CA LEU A 223 -3.69 -11.51 20.07
C LEU A 223 -4.75 -10.42 19.92
N ARG A 224 -4.43 -9.16 20.28
CA ARG A 224 -5.30 -8.01 20.05
C ARG A 224 -5.55 -7.78 18.57
N PHE A 225 -4.51 -7.75 17.75
CA PHE A 225 -4.64 -7.65 16.30
C PHE A 225 -5.55 -8.75 15.73
N ILE A 226 -5.31 -10.00 16.14
CA ILE A 226 -6.11 -11.16 15.73
C ILE A 226 -7.58 -11.00 16.12
N ALA A 227 -7.85 -10.58 17.35
CA ALA A 227 -9.21 -10.39 17.86
C ALA A 227 -9.97 -9.30 17.08
N VAL A 228 -9.33 -8.16 16.81
CA VAL A 228 -9.94 -7.07 16.04
C VAL A 228 -10.19 -7.48 14.59
N TYR A 229 -9.18 -8.04 13.93
CA TYR A 229 -9.31 -8.50 12.55
C TYR A 229 -10.42 -9.55 12.37
N SER A 230 -10.55 -10.48 13.33
CA SER A 230 -11.51 -11.59 13.28
C SER A 230 -12.97 -11.15 13.42
N LYS A 231 -13.25 -9.92 13.90
CA LYS A 231 -14.61 -9.37 13.98
C LYS A 231 -15.25 -9.12 12.61
N PHE A 232 -14.46 -9.01 11.55
CA PHE A 232 -14.93 -8.65 10.21
C PHE A 232 -15.55 -9.81 9.43
N GLY A 233 -15.33 -11.05 9.84
CA GLY A 233 -15.95 -12.20 9.21
C GLY A 233 -15.36 -13.53 9.63
N LYS A 234 -15.98 -14.61 9.13
CA LYS A 234 -15.54 -15.98 9.41
C LYS A 234 -14.19 -16.25 8.76
N LEU A 235 -13.29 -16.83 9.55
CA LEU A 235 -11.92 -17.16 9.15
C LEU A 235 -11.69 -18.68 9.21
N ASP A 236 -10.73 -19.13 8.43
CA ASP A 236 -10.20 -20.49 8.51
C ASP A 236 -9.55 -20.70 9.90
N PRO A 237 -9.82 -21.80 10.60
CA PRO A 237 -9.27 -22.05 11.95
C PRO A 237 -7.73 -22.05 12.00
N ASN A 238 -7.07 -22.45 10.91
CA ASN A 238 -5.61 -22.53 10.83
C ASN A 238 -4.96 -21.26 10.26
N LEU A 239 -5.75 -20.20 9.97
CA LEU A 239 -5.23 -18.99 9.35
C LEU A 239 -4.05 -18.42 10.13
N TRP A 240 -4.22 -18.22 11.43
CA TRP A 240 -3.24 -17.52 12.25
C TRP A 240 -1.97 -18.32 12.51
N SER A 241 -2.09 -19.64 12.64
CA SER A 241 -0.90 -20.52 12.73
C SER A 241 -0.06 -20.47 11.44
N ASP A 242 -0.71 -20.43 10.27
CA ASP A 242 -0.04 -20.33 8.99
C ASP A 242 0.55 -18.92 8.75
N VAL A 243 -0.13 -17.87 9.19
CA VAL A 243 0.39 -16.49 9.19
C VAL A 243 1.67 -16.41 10.01
N LEU A 244 1.65 -16.89 11.26
CA LEU A 244 2.81 -16.83 12.15
C LEU A 244 3.98 -17.65 11.60
N ARG A 245 3.72 -18.89 11.15
CA ARG A 245 4.74 -19.75 10.52
C ARG A 245 5.38 -19.06 9.30
N THR A 246 4.57 -18.41 8.48
CA THR A 246 5.04 -17.69 7.28
C THR A 246 5.85 -16.46 7.67
N ALA A 247 5.42 -15.68 8.65
CA ALA A 247 6.13 -14.51 9.15
C ALA A 247 7.50 -14.86 9.74
N ILE A 248 7.59 -15.92 10.57
CA ILE A 248 8.85 -16.43 11.13
C ILE A 248 9.79 -16.88 10.00
N LYS A 249 9.25 -17.58 8.99
CA LYS A 249 10.06 -18.00 7.82
C LYS A 249 10.62 -16.81 7.06
N LEU A 250 9.83 -15.74 6.88
CA LEU A 250 10.30 -14.48 6.26
C LEU A 250 11.39 -13.84 7.10
N TYR A 251 11.19 -13.75 8.40
CA TYR A 251 12.15 -13.15 9.34
C TYR A 251 13.50 -13.88 9.33
N ARG A 252 13.49 -15.22 9.44
CA ARG A 252 14.69 -16.05 9.36
C ARG A 252 15.42 -15.90 8.02
N LYS A 253 14.66 -15.80 6.92
CA LYS A 253 15.24 -15.61 5.59
C LYS A 253 15.95 -14.27 5.47
N GLU A 254 15.36 -13.22 5.98
CA GLU A 254 15.88 -11.85 5.88
C GLU A 254 17.03 -11.61 6.86
N TRP A 255 16.79 -11.86 8.14
CA TRP A 255 17.70 -11.48 9.22
C TRP A 255 18.66 -12.59 9.66
N LYS A 256 18.53 -13.83 9.11
CA LYS A 256 19.37 -15.00 9.45
C LYS A 256 19.41 -15.33 10.94
N ARG A 257 18.37 -14.93 11.68
CA ARG A 257 18.18 -15.20 13.13
C ARG A 257 16.72 -15.47 13.43
N ASP A 258 16.44 -15.96 14.64
CA ASP A 258 15.07 -16.10 15.14
C ASP A 258 14.51 -14.79 15.67
N PRO A 259 13.19 -14.52 15.51
CA PRO A 259 12.56 -13.38 16.16
C PRO A 259 12.53 -13.58 17.67
N VAL A 260 12.69 -12.49 18.43
CA VAL A 260 12.55 -12.49 19.89
C VAL A 260 11.17 -11.87 20.20
N PHE A 261 10.30 -12.67 20.84
CA PHE A 261 8.95 -12.27 21.26
C PHE A 261 8.88 -12.03 22.76
#